data_5924be732815ec98a0a56ac6ed0dcc7a
#
_entry.id   5924be732815ec98a0a56ac6ed0dcc7a
#
_cell.length_a   1.000
_cell.length_b   1.000
_cell.length_c   1.000
_cell.angle_alpha   90.00
_cell.angle_beta   90.00
_cell.angle_gamma   90.00
#
_symmetry.space_group_name_H-M   'P 1'
#
loop_
_entity.id
_entity.type
_entity.pdbx_description
1 polymer ?
#
loop_
_entity_poly.entity_id
_entity_poly.type
_entity_poly.pdbx_seq_one_letter_code
_entity_poly.pdbx_strand_id
1 'polypeptide(L)'
;MKKVVIIGAGPAGVTAGYELLKNREDSEETYEVLILEQSDAIGGISRTVRHNGNRMDIGGHRFFSKDNDVTDWWSEIMPKQGAPAMDDKILGRSVPTTPGGPDPDEEDRVMLTRNRVSRIYYKKKFFDYPVKMNWNTIHNMGFLTTMNAGFSYLYSAVCKKDEDSLENFYINRFGRKLYSMFFEGYTEKLWGRHPRDISADWGAQRVKGLSIVAILKDIL
;
A
#
# COMPACT_ATOMS: atom_id res chain seq x y z
N MET A 1 -32.30 -11.21 -22.78
CA MET A 1 -30.83 -11.31 -22.59
C MET A 1 -30.18 -10.01 -23.09
N LYS A 2 -29.49 -9.28 -22.22
CA LYS A 2 -28.76 -8.04 -22.56
C LYS A 2 -27.31 -8.38 -22.84
N LYS A 3 -26.72 -7.77 -23.90
CA LYS A 3 -25.29 -7.90 -24.19
C LYS A 3 -24.51 -6.76 -23.52
N VAL A 4 -23.47 -7.10 -22.77
CA VAL A 4 -22.58 -6.15 -22.11
C VAL A 4 -21.16 -6.38 -22.62
N VAL A 5 -20.53 -5.31 -23.11
CA VAL A 5 -19.13 -5.33 -23.54
C VAL A 5 -18.32 -4.50 -22.54
N ILE A 6 -17.30 -5.12 -21.96
CA ILE A 6 -16.38 -4.50 -21.01
C ILE A 6 -15.03 -4.35 -21.69
N ILE A 7 -14.47 -3.14 -21.68
CA ILE A 7 -13.16 -2.87 -22.27
C ILE A 7 -12.11 -2.85 -21.17
N GLY A 8 -11.18 -3.81 -21.23
CA GLY A 8 -10.11 -4.03 -20.27
C GLY A 8 -10.42 -5.14 -19.27
N ALA A 9 -9.55 -6.15 -19.20
CA ALA A 9 -9.61 -7.26 -18.25
C ALA A 9 -8.70 -7.04 -17.03
N GLY A 10 -8.57 -5.79 -16.58
CA GLY A 10 -7.99 -5.46 -15.29
C GLY A 10 -8.96 -5.76 -14.14
N PRO A 11 -8.58 -5.52 -12.85
CA PRO A 11 -9.43 -5.81 -11.70
C PRO A 11 -10.85 -5.26 -11.82
N ALA A 12 -10.99 -3.99 -12.27
CA ALA A 12 -12.29 -3.36 -12.42
C ALA A 12 -13.19 -4.06 -13.45
N GLY A 13 -12.65 -4.39 -14.63
CA GLY A 13 -13.41 -5.04 -15.69
C GLY A 13 -13.81 -6.46 -15.34
N VAL A 14 -12.92 -7.23 -14.74
CA VAL A 14 -13.19 -8.60 -14.30
C VAL A 14 -14.23 -8.59 -13.17
N THR A 15 -14.12 -7.68 -12.19
CA THR A 15 -15.11 -7.54 -11.11
C THR A 15 -16.49 -7.15 -11.65
N ALA A 16 -16.56 -6.20 -12.58
CA ALA A 16 -17.83 -5.83 -13.19
C ALA A 16 -18.49 -7.00 -13.92
N GLY A 17 -17.71 -7.78 -14.66
CA GLY A 17 -18.21 -8.99 -15.32
C GLY A 17 -18.67 -10.06 -14.34
N TYR A 18 -17.92 -10.27 -13.28
CA TYR A 18 -18.27 -11.21 -12.21
C TYR A 18 -19.59 -10.84 -11.53
N GLU A 19 -19.77 -9.60 -11.12
CA GLU A 19 -20.98 -9.13 -10.45
C GLU A 19 -22.24 -9.21 -11.35
N LEU A 20 -22.09 -8.89 -12.63
CA LEU A 20 -23.19 -9.06 -13.58
C LEU A 20 -23.64 -10.53 -13.73
N LEU A 21 -22.71 -11.48 -13.59
CA LEU A 21 -23.00 -12.90 -13.70
C LEU A 21 -23.40 -13.55 -12.38
N LYS A 22 -22.87 -13.08 -11.24
CA LYS A 22 -23.19 -13.57 -9.88
C LYS A 22 -24.67 -13.39 -9.56
N ASN A 23 -25.23 -12.23 -9.87
CA ASN A 23 -26.63 -11.88 -9.57
C ASN A 23 -27.66 -12.44 -10.58
N ARG A 24 -27.21 -13.40 -11.40
CA ARG A 24 -28.05 -13.97 -12.48
C ARG A 24 -29.26 -14.78 -11.97
N GLU A 25 -29.10 -15.40 -10.81
CA GLU A 25 -30.14 -16.25 -10.22
C GLU A 25 -31.27 -15.44 -9.57
N ASP A 26 -30.97 -14.23 -9.11
CA ASP A 26 -31.93 -13.36 -8.40
C ASP A 26 -32.60 -12.29 -9.29
N SER A 27 -32.19 -12.19 -10.57
CA SER A 27 -32.71 -11.16 -11.48
C SER A 27 -33.46 -11.78 -12.67
N GLU A 28 -34.58 -11.17 -13.06
CA GLU A 28 -35.29 -11.47 -14.32
C GLU A 28 -34.43 -11.14 -15.57
N GLU A 29 -33.34 -10.38 -15.37
CA GLU A 29 -32.44 -9.97 -16.44
C GLU A 29 -31.26 -10.93 -16.58
N THR A 30 -31.12 -11.50 -17.77
CA THR A 30 -29.96 -12.31 -18.14
C THR A 30 -28.98 -11.50 -18.97
N TYR A 31 -27.67 -11.61 -18.64
CA TYR A 31 -26.59 -10.92 -19.32
C TYR A 31 -25.68 -11.90 -20.08
N GLU A 32 -25.26 -11.48 -21.27
CA GLU A 32 -24.12 -12.05 -22.00
C GLU A 32 -22.97 -11.05 -21.85
N VAL A 33 -21.91 -11.42 -21.16
CA VAL A 33 -20.77 -10.53 -20.86
C VAL A 33 -19.59 -10.89 -21.73
N LEU A 34 -19.09 -9.92 -22.49
CA LEU A 34 -17.87 -10.02 -23.29
C LEU A 34 -16.84 -9.03 -22.73
N ILE A 35 -15.66 -9.53 -22.31
CA ILE A 35 -14.57 -8.71 -21.85
C ILE A 35 -13.48 -8.69 -22.93
N LEU A 36 -13.13 -7.50 -23.40
CA LEU A 36 -12.07 -7.29 -24.40
C LEU A 36 -10.81 -6.81 -23.70
N GLU A 37 -9.69 -7.48 -23.95
CA GLU A 37 -8.37 -7.14 -23.40
C GLU A 37 -7.37 -6.93 -24.55
N GLN A 38 -6.55 -5.88 -24.45
CA GLN A 38 -5.57 -5.55 -25.47
C GLN A 38 -4.33 -6.45 -25.42
N SER A 39 -3.96 -6.86 -24.22
CA SER A 39 -2.79 -7.72 -23.99
C SER A 39 -3.16 -9.21 -24.08
N ASP A 40 -2.15 -10.06 -24.03
CA ASP A 40 -2.27 -11.51 -24.01
C ASP A 40 -2.59 -12.09 -22.62
N ALA A 41 -2.75 -11.23 -21.60
CA ALA A 41 -2.98 -11.65 -20.23
C ALA A 41 -4.01 -10.77 -19.51
N ILE A 42 -4.86 -11.41 -18.70
CA ILE A 42 -5.80 -10.73 -17.81
C ILE A 42 -5.11 -10.24 -16.53
N GLY A 43 -5.80 -9.36 -15.79
CA GLY A 43 -5.35 -8.86 -14.48
C GLY A 43 -4.82 -7.45 -14.49
N GLY A 44 -4.49 -6.86 -15.65
CA GLY A 44 -4.02 -5.49 -15.76
C GLY A 44 -2.78 -5.22 -14.87
N ILE A 45 -2.85 -4.19 -14.03
CA ILE A 45 -1.75 -3.87 -13.08
C ILE A 45 -1.61 -4.89 -11.95
N SER A 46 -2.60 -5.78 -11.76
CA SER A 46 -2.58 -6.84 -10.74
C SER A 46 -2.16 -8.20 -11.30
N ARG A 47 -1.75 -8.25 -12.56
CA ARG A 47 -1.35 -9.53 -13.17
C ARG A 47 -0.06 -10.07 -12.58
N THR A 48 0.00 -11.40 -12.51
CA THR A 48 1.21 -12.14 -12.18
C THR A 48 1.90 -12.58 -13.47
N VAL A 49 3.17 -12.25 -13.63
CA VAL A 49 4.01 -12.75 -14.73
C VAL A 49 4.78 -14.00 -14.29
N ARG A 50 5.03 -14.88 -15.24
CA ARG A 50 5.83 -16.09 -15.01
C ARG A 50 7.14 -15.97 -15.79
N HIS A 51 8.25 -16.26 -15.10
CA HIS A 51 9.56 -16.29 -15.72
C HIS A 51 10.43 -17.37 -15.07
N ASN A 52 10.96 -18.28 -15.87
CA ASN A 52 11.80 -19.39 -15.42
C ASN A 52 11.21 -20.19 -14.24
N GLY A 53 9.91 -20.53 -14.30
CA GLY A 53 9.20 -21.25 -13.24
C GLY A 53 8.79 -20.39 -12.02
N ASN A 54 9.27 -19.16 -11.92
CA ASN A 54 8.91 -18.24 -10.85
C ASN A 54 7.68 -17.42 -11.21
N ARG A 55 6.88 -17.07 -10.20
CA ARG A 55 5.75 -16.15 -10.32
C ARG A 55 6.12 -14.83 -9.69
N MET A 56 5.88 -13.73 -10.40
CA MET A 56 6.15 -12.37 -9.93
C MET A 56 4.98 -11.48 -10.28
N ASP A 57 4.49 -10.75 -9.31
CA ASP A 57 3.48 -9.73 -9.53
C ASP A 57 4.12 -8.43 -10.01
N ILE A 58 3.47 -7.73 -10.95
CA ILE A 58 4.03 -6.50 -11.55
C ILE A 58 4.09 -5.37 -10.54
N GLY A 59 3.19 -5.35 -9.56
CA GLY A 59 3.10 -4.32 -8.53
C GLY A 59 3.19 -4.85 -7.11
N GLY A 60 3.09 -3.96 -6.14
CA GLY A 60 3.00 -4.35 -4.73
C GLY A 60 1.67 -4.98 -4.42
N HIS A 61 1.59 -6.29 -4.39
CA HIS A 61 0.36 -7.05 -4.19
C HIS A 61 0.08 -7.24 -2.70
N ARG A 62 -0.60 -6.26 -2.15
CA ARG A 62 -1.19 -6.36 -0.83
C ARG A 62 -2.63 -5.92 -0.92
N PHE A 63 -3.54 -6.84 -0.66
CA PHE A 63 -4.93 -6.46 -0.44
C PHE A 63 -5.04 -5.74 0.92
N PHE A 64 -5.68 -4.59 0.90
CA PHE A 64 -6.06 -3.83 2.09
C PHE A 64 -7.27 -2.96 1.75
N SER A 65 -8.32 -3.10 2.53
CA SER A 65 -9.48 -2.20 2.47
C SER A 65 -9.85 -1.77 3.89
N LYS A 66 -10.43 -0.56 4.01
CA LYS A 66 -11.12 -0.10 5.23
C LYS A 66 -12.62 -0.32 5.12
N ASP A 67 -13.09 -0.70 3.95
CA ASP A 67 -14.47 -0.98 3.63
C ASP A 67 -14.74 -2.46 3.90
N ASN A 68 -15.68 -2.74 4.78
CA ASN A 68 -16.02 -4.10 5.16
C ASN A 68 -16.71 -4.85 4.01
N ASP A 69 -17.56 -4.19 3.22
CA ASP A 69 -18.24 -4.82 2.10
C ASP A 69 -17.24 -5.35 1.06
N VAL A 70 -16.16 -4.57 0.81
CA VAL A 70 -15.06 -5.02 -0.07
C VAL A 70 -14.28 -6.17 0.56
N THR A 71 -14.06 -6.14 1.88
CA THR A 71 -13.35 -7.21 2.59
C THR A 71 -14.14 -8.51 2.59
N ASP A 72 -15.44 -8.43 2.80
CA ASP A 72 -16.36 -9.57 2.83
C ASP A 72 -16.48 -10.17 1.41
N TRP A 73 -16.65 -9.33 0.41
CA TRP A 73 -16.64 -9.74 -1.00
C TRP A 73 -15.37 -10.53 -1.38
N TRP A 74 -14.19 -10.03 -0.97
CA TRP A 74 -12.94 -10.75 -1.20
C TRP A 74 -12.90 -12.10 -0.46
N SER A 75 -13.46 -12.15 0.74
CA SER A 75 -13.48 -13.37 1.56
C SER A 75 -14.38 -14.48 0.97
N GLU A 76 -15.39 -14.12 0.17
CA GLU A 76 -16.18 -15.07 -0.59
C GLU A 76 -15.36 -15.72 -1.73
N ILE A 77 -14.51 -14.94 -2.39
CA ILE A 77 -13.72 -15.40 -3.54
C ILE A 77 -12.44 -16.08 -3.06
N MET A 78 -11.74 -15.48 -2.08
CA MET A 78 -10.51 -15.99 -1.50
C MET A 78 -10.58 -15.94 0.03
N PRO A 79 -11.01 -17.00 0.70
CA PRO A 79 -11.11 -17.02 2.16
C PRO A 79 -9.72 -16.89 2.80
N LYS A 80 -9.70 -16.29 4.00
CA LYS A 80 -8.46 -16.15 4.78
C LYS A 80 -7.99 -17.50 5.31
N GLN A 81 -6.67 -17.67 5.41
CA GLN A 81 -6.04 -18.90 5.90
C GLN A 81 -6.56 -19.33 7.29
N GLY A 82 -6.83 -20.64 7.42
CA GLY A 82 -7.23 -21.29 8.68
C GLY A 82 -6.06 -21.91 9.43
N ALA A 83 -4.93 -22.11 8.75
CA ALA A 83 -3.70 -22.67 9.31
C ALA A 83 -2.47 -21.85 8.89
N PRO A 84 -1.34 -21.95 9.62
CA PRO A 84 -0.07 -21.38 9.20
C PRO A 84 0.43 -22.06 7.92
N ALA A 85 0.91 -21.29 6.94
CA ALA A 85 1.54 -21.83 5.74
C ALA A 85 2.92 -22.43 6.03
N MET A 86 3.45 -23.24 5.10
CA MET A 86 4.72 -23.94 5.24
C MET A 86 5.88 -23.01 5.64
N ASP A 87 5.98 -21.85 5.02
CA ASP A 87 7.02 -20.86 5.33
C ASP A 87 6.84 -20.22 6.73
N ASP A 88 5.62 -20.12 7.23
CA ASP A 88 5.38 -19.66 8.60
C ASP A 88 5.81 -20.73 9.62
N LYS A 89 5.54 -22.01 9.32
CA LYS A 89 5.97 -23.15 10.14
C LYS A 89 7.50 -23.25 10.18
N ILE A 90 8.17 -23.16 9.02
CA ILE A 90 9.65 -23.24 8.92
C ILE A 90 10.32 -22.06 9.63
N LEU A 91 9.77 -20.85 9.52
CA LEU A 91 10.36 -19.64 10.07
C LEU A 91 9.87 -19.32 11.49
N GLY A 92 9.03 -20.16 12.08
CA GLY A 92 8.48 -19.99 13.41
C GLY A 92 7.65 -18.70 13.57
N ARG A 93 6.95 -18.29 12.50
CA ARG A 93 6.13 -17.09 12.51
C ARG A 93 4.76 -17.37 13.11
N SER A 94 4.33 -16.51 14.02
CA SER A 94 2.92 -16.47 14.45
C SER A 94 2.13 -15.58 13.51
N VAL A 95 1.11 -16.15 12.86
CA VAL A 95 0.20 -15.44 11.96
C VAL A 95 -1.24 -15.60 12.42
N PRO A 96 -2.10 -14.57 12.29
CA PRO A 96 -3.52 -14.71 12.55
C PRO A 96 -4.15 -15.72 11.60
N THR A 97 -4.94 -16.63 12.12
CA THR A 97 -5.72 -17.62 11.37
C THR A 97 -7.21 -17.40 11.57
N THR A 98 -8.01 -17.80 10.60
CA THR A 98 -9.48 -17.71 10.66
C THR A 98 -10.07 -19.08 10.93
N PRO A 99 -10.87 -19.26 12.00
CA PRO A 99 -11.53 -20.54 12.25
C PRO A 99 -12.37 -21.01 11.05
N GLY A 100 -12.17 -22.26 10.63
CA GLY A 100 -12.85 -22.83 9.47
C GLY A 100 -12.28 -22.37 8.11
N GLY A 101 -11.24 -21.55 8.10
CA GLY A 101 -10.53 -21.19 6.86
C GLY A 101 -9.72 -22.34 6.29
N PRO A 102 -9.36 -22.28 4.99
CA PRO A 102 -8.58 -23.33 4.32
C PRO A 102 -7.14 -23.42 4.85
N ASP A 103 -6.55 -24.61 4.75
CA ASP A 103 -5.12 -24.81 4.99
C ASP A 103 -4.34 -24.39 3.71
N PRO A 104 -3.43 -23.42 3.79
CA PRO A 104 -2.67 -22.97 2.62
C PRO A 104 -1.72 -24.01 2.05
N ASP A 105 -1.40 -25.08 2.77
CA ASP A 105 -0.57 -26.17 2.26
C ASP A 105 -1.39 -27.21 1.46
N GLU A 106 -2.72 -27.17 1.58
CA GLU A 106 -3.65 -28.10 0.90
C GLU A 106 -4.51 -27.38 -0.16
N GLU A 107 -4.79 -26.08 0.01
CA GLU A 107 -5.73 -25.32 -0.80
C GLU A 107 -5.05 -24.09 -1.43
N ASP A 108 -5.07 -24.01 -2.76
CA ASP A 108 -4.50 -22.86 -3.50
C ASP A 108 -5.36 -21.59 -3.39
N ARG A 109 -6.68 -21.75 -3.19
CA ARG A 109 -7.62 -20.65 -3.12
C ARG A 109 -7.71 -20.10 -1.71
N VAL A 110 -6.66 -19.44 -1.26
CA VAL A 110 -6.52 -18.92 0.08
C VAL A 110 -5.81 -17.57 0.10
N MET A 111 -6.30 -16.65 0.93
CA MET A 111 -5.63 -15.37 1.18
C MET A 111 -4.73 -15.48 2.41
N LEU A 112 -3.44 -15.33 2.19
CA LEU A 112 -2.43 -15.42 3.25
C LEU A 112 -2.31 -14.10 4.01
N THR A 113 -2.30 -14.18 5.33
CA THR A 113 -1.98 -13.05 6.19
C THR A 113 -0.46 -12.91 6.30
N ARG A 114 0.07 -11.75 5.93
CA ARG A 114 1.51 -11.48 5.94
C ARG A 114 1.85 -10.20 6.67
N ASN A 115 2.82 -10.25 7.55
CA ASN A 115 3.38 -9.07 8.19
C ASN A 115 4.28 -8.33 7.21
N ARG A 116 3.89 -7.10 6.89
CA ARG A 116 4.69 -6.25 6.01
C ARG A 116 5.80 -5.56 6.80
N VAL A 117 7.04 -5.80 6.41
CA VAL A 117 8.20 -5.02 6.85
C VAL A 117 8.57 -4.04 5.74
N SER A 118 8.33 -2.75 5.98
CA SER A 118 8.74 -1.69 5.05
C SER A 118 9.91 -0.93 5.64
N ARG A 119 10.90 -0.63 4.83
CA ARG A 119 12.09 0.14 5.23
C ARG A 119 12.45 1.15 4.17
N ILE A 120 13.03 2.28 4.60
CA ILE A 120 13.62 3.27 3.70
C ILE A 120 15.13 2.99 3.65
N TYR A 121 15.66 2.80 2.44
CA TYR A 121 17.10 2.70 2.22
C TYR A 121 17.65 4.05 1.81
N TYR A 122 18.48 4.66 2.68
CA TYR A 122 19.04 5.98 2.45
C TYR A 122 20.50 6.01 2.93
N LYS A 123 21.41 6.49 2.08
CA LYS A 123 22.87 6.57 2.37
C LYS A 123 23.46 5.28 2.94
N LYS A 124 23.14 4.15 2.30
CA LYS A 124 23.60 2.80 2.68
C LYS A 124 23.13 2.34 4.08
N LYS A 125 22.06 2.92 4.62
CA LYS A 125 21.45 2.55 5.90
C LYS A 125 19.96 2.35 5.76
N PHE A 126 19.38 1.48 6.59
CA PHE A 126 17.95 1.22 6.62
C PHE A 126 17.29 2.01 7.75
N PHE A 127 16.18 2.65 7.43
CA PHE A 127 15.30 3.33 8.36
C PHE A 127 13.95 2.66 8.38
N ASP A 128 13.26 2.71 9.51
CA ASP A 128 11.91 2.20 9.64
C ASP A 128 10.92 3.01 8.78
N TYR A 129 9.87 2.36 8.29
CA TYR A 129 8.77 3.05 7.61
C TYR A 129 7.44 2.72 8.33
N PRO A 130 6.68 3.73 8.75
CA PRO A 130 7.02 5.17 8.76
C PRO A 130 8.26 5.46 9.63
N VAL A 131 8.94 6.57 9.32
CA VAL A 131 10.16 6.98 10.06
C VAL A 131 9.79 7.22 11.52
N LYS A 132 10.43 6.47 12.42
CA LYS A 132 10.30 6.62 13.87
C LYS A 132 11.57 7.26 14.44
N MET A 133 11.40 8.18 15.40
CA MET A 133 12.53 8.77 16.13
C MET A 133 12.99 7.84 17.26
N ASN A 134 13.68 6.76 16.90
CA ASN A 134 14.29 5.81 17.82
C ASN A 134 15.82 5.90 17.77
N TRP A 135 16.50 5.20 18.68
CA TRP A 135 17.96 5.18 18.74
C TRP A 135 18.60 4.75 17.42
N ASN A 136 18.00 3.81 16.71
CA ASN A 136 18.50 3.36 15.41
C ASN A 136 18.43 4.47 14.36
N THR A 137 17.36 5.23 14.31
CA THR A 137 17.21 6.40 13.43
C THR A 137 18.25 7.48 13.76
N ILE A 138 18.44 7.82 15.04
CA ILE A 138 19.41 8.81 15.50
C ILE A 138 20.83 8.36 15.14
N HIS A 139 21.17 7.12 15.41
CA HIS A 139 22.48 6.54 15.08
C HIS A 139 22.71 6.54 13.56
N ASN A 140 21.73 6.15 12.79
CA ASN A 140 21.81 6.10 11.32
C ASN A 140 21.92 7.48 10.68
N MET A 141 21.23 8.49 11.22
CA MET A 141 21.32 9.88 10.76
C MET A 141 22.61 10.56 11.20
N GLY A 142 23.14 10.19 12.35
CA GLY A 142 24.25 10.86 13.03
C GLY A 142 23.79 12.09 13.82
N PHE A 143 24.53 12.41 14.89
CA PHE A 143 24.17 13.43 15.86
C PHE A 143 23.90 14.82 15.23
N LEU A 144 24.83 15.32 14.42
CA LEU A 144 24.71 16.65 13.78
C LEU A 144 23.48 16.73 12.83
N THR A 145 23.20 15.66 12.08
CA THR A 145 22.05 15.62 11.19
C THR A 145 20.76 15.60 11.99
N THR A 146 20.72 14.85 13.09
CA THR A 146 19.57 14.77 13.99
C THR A 146 19.28 16.11 14.64
N MET A 147 20.31 16.81 15.14
CA MET A 147 20.17 18.18 15.68
C MET A 147 19.62 19.15 14.63
N ASN A 148 20.19 19.14 13.43
CA ASN A 148 19.70 19.98 12.33
C ASN A 148 18.25 19.66 11.96
N ALA A 149 17.88 18.38 11.93
CA ALA A 149 16.49 17.97 11.69
C ALA A 149 15.54 18.49 12.80
N GLY A 150 15.97 18.43 14.06
CA GLY A 150 15.23 18.99 15.20
C GLY A 150 15.02 20.50 15.09
N PHE A 151 16.06 21.27 14.83
CA PHE A 151 15.96 22.71 14.62
C PHE A 151 15.11 23.07 13.41
N SER A 152 15.27 22.36 12.31
CA SER A 152 14.46 22.56 11.11
C SER A 152 12.98 22.27 11.36
N TYR A 153 12.67 21.26 12.17
CA TYR A 153 11.31 20.97 12.58
C TYR A 153 10.71 22.08 13.47
N LEU A 154 11.44 22.50 14.51
CA LEU A 154 10.99 23.58 15.39
C LEU A 154 10.75 24.89 14.61
N TYR A 155 11.65 25.22 13.69
CA TYR A 155 11.45 26.37 12.81
C TYR A 155 10.16 26.24 11.98
N SER A 156 9.92 25.10 11.35
CA SER A 156 8.72 24.86 10.55
C SER A 156 7.45 24.75 11.39
N ALA A 157 7.55 24.42 12.67
CA ALA A 157 6.41 24.40 13.58
C ALA A 157 5.90 25.81 13.89
N VAL A 158 6.82 26.78 13.97
CA VAL A 158 6.52 28.21 14.25
C VAL A 158 6.24 28.98 12.94
N CYS A 159 7.12 28.82 11.94
CA CYS A 159 7.05 29.52 10.67
C CYS A 159 6.37 28.63 9.62
N LYS A 160 5.04 28.53 9.69
CA LYS A 160 4.25 27.77 8.72
C LYS A 160 4.26 28.45 7.36
N LYS A 161 4.32 27.63 6.30
CA LYS A 161 4.15 28.04 4.92
C LYS A 161 2.72 27.78 4.46
N ASP A 162 2.26 28.50 3.45
CA ASP A 162 1.01 28.17 2.77
C ASP A 162 1.10 26.78 2.16
N GLU A 163 0.10 25.93 2.40
CA GLU A 163 0.07 24.54 1.91
C GLU A 163 -0.53 24.47 0.49
N ASP A 164 0.08 25.18 -0.43
CA ASP A 164 -0.26 25.18 -1.87
C ASP A 164 0.35 23.99 -2.62
N SER A 165 1.44 23.44 -2.11
CA SER A 165 2.20 22.36 -2.71
C SER A 165 2.49 21.22 -1.72
N LEU A 166 2.74 20.03 -2.26
CA LEU A 166 3.16 18.87 -1.49
C LEU A 166 4.49 19.11 -0.77
N GLU A 167 5.39 19.92 -1.35
CA GLU A 167 6.62 20.35 -0.68
C GLU A 167 6.32 21.08 0.61
N ASN A 168 5.50 22.15 0.56
CA ASN A 168 5.16 22.94 1.72
C ASN A 168 4.36 22.14 2.76
N PHE A 169 3.48 21.25 2.30
CA PHE A 169 2.76 20.29 3.15
C PHE A 169 3.72 19.43 3.99
N TYR A 170 4.75 18.86 3.37
CA TYR A 170 5.74 18.04 4.07
C TYR A 170 6.67 18.88 4.95
N ILE A 171 7.13 20.04 4.48
CA ILE A 171 8.00 20.94 5.27
C ILE A 171 7.29 21.38 6.54
N ASN A 172 6.02 21.72 6.47
CA ASN A 172 5.23 22.13 7.63
C ASN A 172 5.09 21.04 8.69
N ARG A 173 5.14 19.76 8.29
CA ARG A 173 4.96 18.60 9.18
C ARG A 173 6.25 18.00 9.69
N PHE A 174 7.29 18.01 8.88
CA PHE A 174 8.53 17.29 9.17
C PHE A 174 9.78 18.19 9.25
N GLY A 175 9.64 19.45 8.87
CA GLY A 175 10.78 20.34 8.69
C GLY A 175 11.51 20.08 7.37
N ARG A 176 12.17 21.13 6.87
CA ARG A 176 12.88 21.08 5.59
C ARG A 176 13.96 19.99 5.53
N LYS A 177 14.64 19.73 6.66
CA LYS A 177 15.73 18.73 6.69
C LYS A 177 15.23 17.30 6.46
N LEU A 178 14.19 16.87 7.16
CA LEU A 178 13.62 15.53 6.96
C LEU A 178 12.91 15.42 5.61
N TYR A 179 12.24 16.48 5.16
CA TYR A 179 11.65 16.56 3.83
C TYR A 179 12.70 16.27 2.76
N SER A 180 13.83 16.99 2.75
CA SER A 180 14.88 16.81 1.73
C SER A 180 15.57 15.45 1.80
N MET A 181 15.58 14.80 2.96
CA MET A 181 16.21 13.48 3.12
C MET A 181 15.34 12.33 2.63
N PHE A 182 14.04 12.37 2.92
CA PHE A 182 13.18 11.20 2.78
C PHE A 182 12.03 11.36 1.78
N PHE A 183 11.64 12.58 1.45
CA PHE A 183 10.46 12.84 0.64
C PHE A 183 10.76 13.44 -0.73
N GLU A 184 11.64 14.44 -0.81
CA GLU A 184 11.90 15.22 -2.02
C GLU A 184 12.31 14.33 -3.20
N GLY A 185 13.48 13.72 -3.13
CA GLY A 185 14.00 12.88 -4.21
C GLY A 185 13.21 11.59 -4.44
N TYR A 186 12.59 11.04 -3.39
CA TYR A 186 11.73 9.88 -3.53
C TYR A 186 10.46 10.23 -4.32
N THR A 187 9.81 11.31 -3.97
CA THR A 187 8.58 11.77 -4.64
C THR A 187 8.84 12.13 -6.09
N GLU A 188 9.92 12.88 -6.34
CA GLU A 188 10.33 13.26 -7.69
C GLU A 188 10.61 12.03 -8.57
N LYS A 189 11.34 11.05 -8.05
CA LYS A 189 11.62 9.81 -8.76
C LYS A 189 10.36 8.98 -9.04
N LEU A 190 9.43 8.94 -8.08
CA LEU A 190 8.21 8.12 -8.19
C LEU A 190 7.20 8.73 -9.16
N TRP A 191 7.04 10.05 -9.14
CA TRP A 191 5.99 10.75 -9.89
C TRP A 191 6.50 11.47 -11.14
N GLY A 192 7.81 11.52 -11.34
CA GLY A 192 8.42 12.27 -12.44
C GLY A 192 8.20 13.79 -12.35
N ARG A 193 7.80 14.28 -11.16
CA ARG A 193 7.54 15.70 -10.86
C ARG A 193 8.08 16.07 -9.50
N HIS A 194 8.64 17.27 -9.41
CA HIS A 194 9.09 17.80 -8.13
C HIS A 194 7.89 18.04 -7.19
N PRO A 195 8.00 17.78 -5.87
CA PRO A 195 6.90 17.99 -4.91
C PRO A 195 6.30 19.40 -4.88
N ARG A 196 7.05 20.42 -5.29
CA ARG A 196 6.55 21.80 -5.43
C ARG A 196 5.45 21.95 -6.51
N ASP A 197 5.48 21.06 -7.50
CA ASP A 197 4.57 21.07 -8.66
C ASP A 197 3.38 20.09 -8.46
N ILE A 198 3.24 19.52 -7.28
CA ILE A 198 2.19 18.58 -6.88
C ILE A 198 1.31 19.24 -5.81
N SER A 199 -0.02 19.15 -5.94
CA SER A 199 -0.96 19.71 -4.96
C SER A 199 -0.78 19.10 -3.56
N ALA A 200 -0.94 19.92 -2.54
CA ALA A 200 -0.94 19.49 -1.14
C ALA A 200 -2.05 18.48 -0.82
N ASP A 201 -3.18 18.52 -1.51
CA ASP A 201 -4.32 17.62 -1.31
C ASP A 201 -3.93 16.15 -1.43
N TRP A 202 -2.99 15.85 -2.32
CA TRP A 202 -2.47 14.50 -2.48
C TRP A 202 -1.77 14.00 -1.21
N GLY A 203 -1.01 14.88 -0.54
CA GLY A 203 -0.36 14.58 0.73
C GLY A 203 -1.38 14.41 1.86
N ALA A 204 -2.38 15.27 1.91
CA ALA A 204 -3.43 15.25 2.94
C ALA A 204 -4.23 13.93 2.93
N GLN A 205 -4.46 13.34 1.77
CA GLN A 205 -5.15 12.05 1.65
C GLN A 205 -4.31 10.87 2.16
N ARG A 206 -2.97 10.92 1.99
CA ARG A 206 -2.07 9.80 2.29
C ARG A 206 -1.38 9.89 3.64
N VAL A 207 -1.22 11.09 4.17
CA VAL A 207 -0.45 11.37 5.39
C VAL A 207 -1.38 11.72 6.57
N LYS A 208 -2.62 11.24 6.56
CA LYS A 208 -3.56 11.42 7.68
C LYS A 208 -2.97 10.82 8.96
N GLY A 209 -2.80 11.65 9.99
CA GLY A 209 -2.38 11.22 11.33
C GLY A 209 -0.87 11.17 11.59
N LEU A 210 -0.01 11.53 10.65
CA LEU A 210 1.41 11.70 10.91
C LEU A 210 1.67 13.10 11.49
N SER A 211 1.53 13.22 12.80
CA SER A 211 2.00 14.38 13.58
C SER A 211 3.22 13.95 14.37
N ILE A 212 4.32 14.73 14.33
CA ILE A 212 5.50 14.45 15.18
C ILE A 212 5.12 14.54 16.66
N VAL A 213 4.10 15.33 17.01
CA VAL A 213 3.56 15.35 18.38
C VAL A 213 2.96 13.99 18.77
N ALA A 214 2.30 13.29 17.85
CA ALA A 214 1.83 11.91 18.10
C ALA A 214 3.01 10.94 18.23
N ILE A 215 4.05 11.10 17.40
CA ILE A 215 5.28 10.28 17.46
C ILE A 215 6.03 10.52 18.79
N LEU A 216 6.07 11.74 19.29
CA LEU A 216 6.70 12.06 20.58
C LEU A 216 5.88 11.57 21.78
N LYS A 217 4.55 11.51 21.67
CA LYS A 217 3.69 10.91 22.69
C LYS A 217 3.81 9.38 22.79
N ASP A 218 4.18 8.73 21.70
CA ASP A 218 4.44 7.28 21.68
C ASP A 218 5.81 6.89 22.28
N ILE A 219 6.66 7.90 22.58
CA ILE A 219 8.02 7.71 23.16
C ILE A 219 8.03 7.97 24.66
N LEU A 220 7.04 8.68 25.20
CA LEU A 220 6.85 8.98 26.62
C LEU A 220 5.88 8.01 27.26
#